data_0711e395108bd57c537ab4ad5e573855
#
_entry.id   0711e395108bd57c537ab4ad5e573855
#
_cell.length_a   1.000
_cell.length_b   1.000
_cell.length_c   1.000
_cell.angle_alpha   90.00
_cell.angle_beta   90.00
_cell.angle_gamma   90.00
#
_symmetry.space_group_name_H-M   'P 1'
#
loop_
_entity.id
_entity.type
_entity.pdbx_description
1 polymer ?
#
loop_
_entity_poly.entity_id
_entity_poly.type
_entity_poly.pdbx_seq_one_letter_code
_entity_poly.pdbx_strand_id
1 'polypeptide(L)'
;IVYRIGVNRVSVQVRELDPVTNRFAELAQFDQGAEEIPAEYTQTRDKADVRFRIAIAEGVTSWQIVNAISGMDIMEGDAGEVPAEGTLAPDSYEVRKGDDRAALLARMSAAQETLLAAAWESRAENLPIKTPEELLILASIIEKETGVSDERRQVASVFVNRINQG
;
A
#
# COMPACT_ATOMS: atom_id res chain seq x y z
N ILE A 1 -2.72 -23.04 14.44
CA ILE A 1 -3.68 -21.92 14.37
C ILE A 1 -2.96 -20.78 13.67
N VAL A 2 -3.55 -20.23 12.63
CA VAL A 2 -2.97 -19.14 11.87
C VAL A 2 -3.63 -17.84 12.30
N TYR A 3 -2.82 -16.86 12.69
CA TYR A 3 -3.28 -15.53 13.04
C TYR A 3 -2.87 -14.54 11.95
N ARG A 4 -3.72 -13.55 11.71
CA ARG A 4 -3.41 -12.43 10.83
C ARG A 4 -3.62 -11.12 11.58
N ILE A 5 -2.61 -10.28 11.61
CA ILE A 5 -2.69 -8.92 12.14
C ILE A 5 -2.65 -7.97 10.94
N GLY A 6 -3.78 -7.32 10.70
CA GLY A 6 -3.88 -6.28 9.67
C GLY A 6 -3.50 -4.93 10.25
N VAL A 7 -2.57 -4.23 9.61
CA VAL A 7 -2.15 -2.88 9.98
C VAL A 7 -2.42 -1.96 8.80
N ASN A 8 -3.17 -0.90 9.03
CA ASN A 8 -3.34 0.19 8.07
C ASN A 8 -3.04 1.53 8.77
N ARG A 9 -3.20 2.63 8.08
CA ARG A 9 -2.88 3.96 8.62
C ARG A 9 -3.65 4.35 9.89
N VAL A 10 -4.80 3.74 10.12
CA VAL A 10 -5.75 4.15 11.17
C VAL A 10 -5.90 3.08 12.25
N SER A 11 -5.94 1.81 11.87
CA SER A 11 -6.31 0.74 12.80
C SER A 11 -5.44 -0.51 12.66
N VAL A 12 -5.41 -1.28 13.74
CA VAL A 12 -4.85 -2.63 13.81
C VAL A 12 -6.00 -3.60 14.04
N GLN A 13 -6.07 -4.66 13.25
CA GLN A 13 -7.06 -5.73 13.36
C GLN A 13 -6.37 -7.06 13.63
N VAL A 14 -6.77 -7.76 14.68
CA VAL A 14 -6.30 -9.12 15.02
C VAL A 14 -7.36 -10.11 14.60
N ARG A 15 -6.96 -11.09 13.79
CA ARG A 15 -7.86 -12.12 13.27
C ARG A 15 -7.27 -13.52 13.46
N GLU A 16 -8.10 -14.49 13.76
CA GLU A 16 -7.76 -15.90 13.84
C GLU A 16 -8.43 -16.68 12.70
N LEU A 17 -7.70 -17.59 12.09
CA LEU A 17 -8.28 -18.50 11.09
C LEU A 17 -9.05 -19.61 11.79
N ASP A 18 -10.35 -19.66 11.58
CA ASP A 18 -11.19 -20.78 11.98
C ASP A 18 -10.89 -21.97 11.05
N PRO A 19 -10.36 -23.09 11.59
CA PRO A 19 -9.99 -24.24 10.77
C PRO A 19 -11.18 -25.01 10.20
N VAL A 20 -12.38 -24.81 10.74
CA VAL A 20 -13.61 -25.48 10.28
C VAL A 20 -14.22 -24.75 9.10
N THR A 21 -14.35 -23.44 9.21
CA THR A 21 -14.99 -22.60 8.17
C THR A 21 -13.99 -22.07 7.15
N ASN A 22 -12.68 -22.18 7.42
CA ASN A 22 -11.58 -21.57 6.65
C ASN A 22 -11.76 -20.06 6.46
N ARG A 23 -12.33 -19.37 7.45
CA ARG A 23 -12.54 -17.93 7.46
C ARG A 23 -11.83 -17.29 8.64
N PHE A 24 -11.41 -16.03 8.44
CA PHE A 24 -10.84 -15.25 9.52
C PHE A 24 -11.95 -14.62 10.36
N ALA A 25 -11.95 -14.93 11.67
CA ALA A 25 -12.78 -14.26 12.67
C ALA A 25 -11.98 -13.14 13.33
N GLU A 26 -12.61 -12.00 13.57
CA GLU A 26 -11.99 -10.89 14.28
C GLU A 26 -11.94 -11.18 15.77
N LEU A 27 -10.76 -11.03 16.39
CA LEU A 27 -10.53 -11.15 17.82
C LEU A 27 -10.51 -9.78 18.49
N ALA A 28 -9.85 -8.79 17.86
CA ALA A 28 -9.75 -7.43 18.35
C ALA A 28 -9.51 -6.43 17.23
N GLN A 29 -9.94 -5.19 17.45
CA GLN A 29 -9.61 -4.04 16.62
C GLN A 29 -9.34 -2.84 17.51
N PHE A 30 -8.31 -2.05 17.19
CA PHE A 30 -7.97 -0.83 17.90
C PHE A 30 -7.27 0.17 16.99
N ASP A 31 -7.28 1.44 17.36
CA ASP A 31 -6.65 2.50 16.60
C ASP A 31 -5.13 2.50 16.82
N GLN A 32 -4.35 2.83 15.79
CA GLN A 32 -2.91 3.05 15.94
C GLN A 32 -2.67 4.21 16.91
N GLY A 33 -1.84 3.95 17.93
CA GLY A 33 -1.56 4.93 18.99
C GLY A 33 -2.59 4.99 20.12
N ALA A 34 -3.50 4.00 20.20
CA ALA A 34 -4.37 3.86 21.36
C ALA A 34 -3.56 3.69 22.65
N GLU A 35 -4.02 4.33 23.74
CA GLU A 35 -3.37 4.23 25.05
C GLU A 35 -3.47 2.80 25.62
N GLU A 36 -4.57 2.10 25.33
CA GLU A 36 -4.79 0.71 25.73
C GLU A 36 -4.71 -0.22 24.53
N ILE A 37 -3.76 -1.13 24.59
CA ILE A 37 -3.58 -2.18 23.57
C ILE A 37 -4.31 -3.44 24.03
N PRO A 38 -5.25 -4.00 23.24
CA PRO A 38 -5.97 -5.22 23.59
C PRO A 38 -5.06 -6.40 23.92
N ALA A 39 -5.43 -7.19 24.92
CA ALA A 39 -4.69 -8.38 25.33
C ALA A 39 -4.55 -9.41 24.18
N GLU A 40 -5.54 -9.52 23.32
CA GLU A 40 -5.54 -10.37 22.15
C GLU A 40 -4.39 -10.02 21.18
N TYR A 41 -4.08 -8.74 21.01
CA TYR A 41 -2.93 -8.31 20.21
C TYR A 41 -1.62 -8.72 20.87
N THR A 42 -1.42 -8.39 22.17
CA THR A 42 -0.18 -8.68 22.89
C THR A 42 0.10 -10.18 23.01
N GLN A 43 -0.96 -10.99 23.17
CA GLN A 43 -0.86 -12.46 23.24
C GLN A 43 -0.60 -13.10 21.88
N THR A 44 -1.00 -12.44 20.79
CA THR A 44 -0.94 -13.01 19.46
C THR A 44 0.31 -12.57 18.69
N ARG A 45 0.74 -11.33 18.82
CA ARG A 45 1.81 -10.72 18.01
C ARG A 45 3.14 -11.48 18.01
N ASP A 46 3.46 -12.16 19.10
CA ASP A 46 4.73 -12.88 19.28
C ASP A 46 4.66 -14.36 18.93
N LYS A 47 3.51 -14.87 18.49
CA LYS A 47 3.36 -16.26 18.06
C LYS A 47 4.03 -16.49 16.71
N ALA A 48 4.67 -17.64 16.54
CA ALA A 48 5.41 -18.00 15.32
C ALA A 48 4.54 -18.05 14.05
N ASP A 49 3.25 -18.35 14.22
CA ASP A 49 2.30 -18.51 13.11
C ASP A 49 1.60 -17.22 12.70
N VAL A 50 1.99 -16.08 13.29
CA VAL A 50 1.38 -14.78 12.96
C VAL A 50 1.90 -14.27 11.62
N ARG A 51 0.96 -13.80 10.81
CA ARG A 51 1.20 -13.03 9.58
C ARG A 51 0.69 -11.63 9.78
N PHE A 52 1.57 -10.66 9.57
CA PHE A 52 1.19 -9.25 9.55
C PHE A 52 0.85 -8.86 8.12
N ARG A 53 -0.27 -8.15 7.95
CA ARG A 53 -0.69 -7.60 6.68
C ARG A 53 -0.71 -6.09 6.77
N ILE A 54 0.24 -5.46 6.09
CA ILE A 54 0.36 -4.01 6.00
C ILE A 54 -0.41 -3.53 4.78
N ALA A 55 -1.44 -2.72 4.99
CA ALA A 55 -2.22 -2.14 3.91
C ALA A 55 -1.77 -0.69 3.65
N ILE A 56 -1.26 -0.44 2.45
CA ILE A 56 -0.88 0.89 1.98
C ILE A 56 -1.98 1.40 1.06
N ALA A 57 -2.58 2.52 1.44
CA ALA A 57 -3.63 3.16 0.65
C ALA A 57 -3.06 3.90 -0.56
N GLU A 58 -3.88 4.05 -1.60
CA GLU A 58 -3.58 4.90 -2.74
C GLU A 58 -3.44 6.37 -2.32
N GLY A 59 -2.59 7.13 -3.01
CA GLY A 59 -2.36 8.55 -2.75
C GLY A 59 -1.53 8.88 -1.50
N VAL A 60 -0.94 7.87 -0.84
CA VAL A 60 0.01 8.04 0.26
C VAL A 60 1.39 8.35 -0.31
N THR A 61 2.11 9.31 0.28
CA THR A 61 3.46 9.66 -0.17
C THR A 61 4.51 8.63 0.22
N SER A 62 5.61 8.55 -0.53
CA SER A 62 6.75 7.68 -0.21
C SER A 62 7.29 7.94 1.19
N TRP A 63 7.35 9.22 1.60
CA TRP A 63 7.74 9.60 2.97
C TRP A 63 6.81 9.01 4.03
N GLN A 64 5.49 9.09 3.81
CA GLN A 64 4.51 8.54 4.74
C GLN A 64 4.63 7.01 4.86
N ILE A 65 4.88 6.31 3.75
CA ILE A 65 5.08 4.87 3.71
C ILE A 65 6.34 4.50 4.51
N VAL A 66 7.48 5.12 4.20
CA VAL A 66 8.76 4.83 4.87
C VAL A 66 8.67 5.13 6.36
N ASN A 67 8.06 6.26 6.74
CA ASN A 67 7.88 6.63 8.14
C ASN A 67 7.00 5.61 8.89
N ALA A 68 5.90 5.16 8.28
CA ALA A 68 5.02 4.14 8.87
C ALA A 68 5.75 2.80 9.06
N ILE A 69 6.50 2.33 8.05
CA ILE A 69 7.26 1.09 8.11
C ILE A 69 8.42 1.18 9.13
N SER A 70 9.08 2.34 9.21
CA SER A 70 10.16 2.59 10.19
C SER A 70 9.67 2.53 11.63
N GLY A 71 8.43 2.96 11.88
CA GLY A 71 7.79 2.89 13.21
C GLY A 71 7.29 1.50 13.62
N MET A 72 7.32 0.50 12.73
CA MET A 72 6.85 -0.85 13.05
C MET A 72 7.89 -1.64 13.84
N ASP A 73 7.58 -1.96 15.08
CA ASP A 73 8.46 -2.72 15.99
C ASP A 73 8.59 -4.22 15.66
N ILE A 74 7.73 -4.71 14.76
CA ILE A 74 7.77 -6.10 14.27
C ILE A 74 8.82 -6.32 13.18
N MET A 75 9.35 -5.26 12.58
CA MET A 75 10.30 -5.33 11.48
C MET A 75 11.70 -4.96 11.94
N GLU A 76 12.71 -5.45 11.22
CA GLU A 76 14.13 -5.22 11.49
C GLU A 76 14.79 -4.40 10.36
N GLY A 77 16.05 -4.00 10.60
CA GLY A 77 16.83 -3.24 9.64
C GLY A 77 16.40 -1.77 9.50
N ASP A 78 17.15 -1.04 8.70
CA ASP A 78 16.84 0.34 8.34
C ASP A 78 16.00 0.37 7.04
N ALA A 79 15.02 1.25 6.96
CA ALA A 79 14.28 1.48 5.74
C ALA A 79 15.11 2.21 4.64
N GLY A 80 16.21 2.85 5.03
CA GLY A 80 17.06 3.63 4.13
C GLY A 80 16.47 4.99 3.76
N GLU A 81 16.94 5.53 2.65
CA GLU A 81 16.45 6.80 2.13
C GLU A 81 15.02 6.68 1.58
N VAL A 82 14.27 7.77 1.66
CA VAL A 82 12.91 7.84 1.10
C VAL A 82 13.00 7.77 -0.43
N PRO A 83 12.40 6.77 -1.07
CA PRO A 83 12.39 6.67 -2.53
C PRO A 83 11.59 7.82 -3.17
N ALA A 84 11.81 8.04 -4.46
CA ALA A 84 11.06 9.04 -5.22
C ALA A 84 9.54 8.76 -5.16
N GLU A 85 8.74 9.83 -5.22
CA GLU A 85 7.29 9.70 -5.21
C GLU A 85 6.78 8.85 -6.39
N GLY A 86 5.80 8.01 -6.10
CA GLY A 86 5.19 7.11 -7.10
C GLY A 86 5.99 5.85 -7.40
N THR A 87 7.11 5.60 -6.72
CA THR A 87 7.93 4.38 -6.94
C THR A 87 7.55 3.21 -6.03
N LEU A 88 6.63 3.39 -5.10
CA LEU A 88 6.15 2.35 -4.19
C LEU A 88 4.69 2.01 -4.49
N ALA A 89 4.39 0.75 -4.82
CA ALA A 89 3.02 0.34 -5.12
C ALA A 89 2.12 0.35 -3.88
N PRO A 90 0.95 0.99 -3.93
CA PRO A 90 -0.07 0.85 -2.91
C PRO A 90 -0.73 -0.52 -3.03
N ASP A 91 -0.61 -1.34 -2.00
CA ASP A 91 -1.21 -2.69 -1.93
C ASP A 91 -1.19 -3.18 -0.49
N SER A 92 -1.57 -4.44 -0.29
CA SER A 92 -1.47 -5.15 0.98
C SER A 92 -0.31 -6.12 0.96
N TYR A 93 0.67 -5.87 1.83
CA TYR A 93 1.91 -6.66 1.92
C TYR A 93 1.88 -7.56 3.15
N GLU A 94 2.12 -8.85 2.94
CA GLU A 94 2.32 -9.78 4.04
C GLU A 94 3.79 -9.78 4.49
N VAL A 95 3.99 -9.66 5.80
CA VAL A 95 5.28 -9.69 6.46
C VAL A 95 5.21 -10.54 7.73
N ARG A 96 6.38 -10.95 8.21
CA ARG A 96 6.56 -11.66 9.48
C ARG A 96 7.37 -10.81 10.45
N LYS A 97 7.30 -11.15 11.72
CA LYS A 97 8.20 -10.57 12.72
C LYS A 97 9.66 -10.88 12.35
N GLY A 98 10.50 -9.84 12.34
CA GLY A 98 11.91 -9.94 11.96
C GLY A 98 12.16 -9.74 10.46
N ASP A 99 11.14 -9.55 9.63
CA ASP A 99 11.35 -9.21 8.21
C ASP A 99 12.06 -7.85 8.07
N ASP A 100 12.93 -7.77 7.09
CA ASP A 100 13.75 -6.58 6.83
C ASP A 100 12.93 -5.49 6.13
N ARG A 101 13.06 -4.23 6.61
CA ARG A 101 12.33 -3.07 6.07
C ARG A 101 12.73 -2.74 4.64
N ALA A 102 14.03 -2.76 4.35
CA ALA A 102 14.52 -2.46 3.00
C ALA A 102 14.04 -3.52 1.99
N ALA A 103 13.96 -4.79 2.40
CA ALA A 103 13.43 -5.86 1.57
C ALA A 103 11.93 -5.66 1.26
N LEU A 104 11.12 -5.16 2.22
CA LEU A 104 9.73 -4.82 1.97
C LEU A 104 9.61 -3.67 0.97
N LEU A 105 10.38 -2.60 1.14
CA LEU A 105 10.39 -1.45 0.21
C LEU A 105 10.84 -1.87 -1.20
N ALA A 106 11.82 -2.76 -1.32
CA ALA A 106 12.23 -3.32 -2.61
C ALA A 106 11.10 -4.12 -3.30
N ARG A 107 10.32 -4.89 -2.54
CA ARG A 107 9.13 -5.59 -3.07
C ARG A 107 8.07 -4.60 -3.55
N MET A 108 7.85 -3.51 -2.83
CA MET A 108 6.89 -2.46 -3.22
C MET A 108 7.35 -1.75 -4.50
N SER A 109 8.65 -1.48 -4.64
CA SER A 109 9.23 -0.89 -5.84
C SER A 109 9.08 -1.80 -7.07
N ALA A 110 9.45 -3.08 -6.94
CA ALA A 110 9.30 -4.04 -8.02
C ALA A 110 7.83 -4.24 -8.46
N ALA A 111 6.89 -4.20 -7.51
CA ALA A 111 5.47 -4.23 -7.81
C ALA A 111 5.04 -3.00 -8.61
N GLN A 112 5.51 -1.81 -8.23
CA GLN A 112 5.20 -0.56 -8.94
C GLN A 112 5.77 -0.57 -10.37
N GLU A 113 7.00 -1.00 -10.56
CA GLU A 113 7.60 -1.14 -11.88
C GLU A 113 6.76 -2.05 -12.79
N THR A 114 6.31 -3.19 -12.25
CA THR A 114 5.46 -4.15 -12.97
C THR A 114 4.12 -3.53 -13.35
N LEU A 115 3.46 -2.83 -12.42
CA LEU A 115 2.18 -2.17 -12.66
C LEU A 115 2.32 -1.06 -13.71
N LEU A 116 3.37 -0.24 -13.60
CA LEU A 116 3.61 0.85 -14.53
C LEU A 116 3.93 0.35 -15.95
N ALA A 117 4.74 -0.71 -16.06
CA ALA A 117 5.05 -1.33 -17.35
C ALA A 117 3.79 -1.88 -18.02
N ALA A 118 2.94 -2.61 -17.28
CA ALA A 118 1.69 -3.14 -17.80
C ALA A 118 0.71 -2.03 -18.24
N ALA A 119 0.62 -0.95 -17.44
CA ALA A 119 -0.21 0.20 -17.79
C ALA A 119 0.31 0.91 -19.04
N TRP A 120 1.63 1.04 -19.16
CA TRP A 120 2.26 1.64 -20.34
C TRP A 120 2.01 0.84 -21.62
N GLU A 121 2.14 -0.47 -21.56
CA GLU A 121 1.88 -1.36 -22.71
C GLU A 121 0.41 -1.34 -23.15
N SER A 122 -0.52 -1.25 -22.19
CA SER A 122 -1.97 -1.27 -22.46
C SER A 122 -2.59 0.12 -22.67
N ARG A 123 -1.78 1.18 -22.68
CA ARG A 123 -2.27 2.55 -22.85
C ARG A 123 -2.97 2.74 -24.20
N ALA A 124 -3.94 3.67 -24.24
CA ALA A 124 -4.56 4.07 -25.50
C ALA A 124 -3.51 4.68 -26.46
N GLU A 125 -3.68 4.41 -27.74
CA GLU A 125 -2.89 5.06 -28.78
C GLU A 125 -3.18 6.57 -28.83
N ASN A 126 -2.22 7.35 -29.28
CA ASN A 126 -2.32 8.81 -29.44
C ASN A 126 -2.51 9.62 -28.13
N LEU A 127 -2.12 9.10 -26.98
CA LEU A 127 -1.98 9.93 -25.78
C LEU A 127 -0.78 10.89 -25.92
N PRO A 128 -0.92 12.14 -25.43
CA PRO A 128 0.16 13.15 -25.51
C PRO A 128 1.24 12.96 -24.44
N ILE A 129 1.51 11.72 -24.07
CA ILE A 129 2.54 11.30 -23.11
C ILE A 129 3.56 10.43 -23.82
N LYS A 130 4.84 10.58 -23.47
CA LYS A 130 5.96 9.96 -24.19
C LYS A 130 6.69 8.91 -23.37
N THR A 131 6.53 8.92 -22.05
CA THR A 131 7.22 8.00 -21.15
C THR A 131 6.28 7.42 -20.09
N PRO A 132 6.63 6.26 -19.50
CA PRO A 132 5.88 5.68 -18.38
C PRO A 132 5.76 6.63 -17.20
N GLU A 133 6.79 7.42 -16.92
CA GLU A 133 6.80 8.41 -15.84
C GLU A 133 5.76 9.51 -16.07
N GLU A 134 5.62 9.98 -17.30
CA GLU A 134 4.58 10.97 -17.68
C GLU A 134 3.17 10.36 -17.50
N LEU A 135 3.00 9.06 -17.80
CA LEU A 135 1.75 8.33 -17.52
C LEU A 135 1.45 8.33 -16.03
N LEU A 136 2.44 8.02 -15.19
CA LEU A 136 2.29 7.99 -13.73
C LEU A 136 1.92 9.37 -13.18
N ILE A 137 2.59 10.43 -13.65
CA ILE A 137 2.28 11.81 -13.27
C ILE A 137 0.83 12.16 -13.65
N LEU A 138 0.42 11.87 -14.88
CA LEU A 138 -0.95 12.14 -15.32
C LEU A 138 -1.97 11.36 -14.46
N ALA A 139 -1.71 10.10 -14.18
CA ALA A 139 -2.57 9.27 -13.33
C ALA A 139 -2.68 9.84 -11.90
N SER A 140 -1.57 10.31 -11.33
CA SER A 140 -1.56 10.90 -9.99
C SER A 140 -2.37 12.19 -9.89
N ILE A 141 -2.38 13.00 -10.96
CA ILE A 141 -3.20 14.21 -11.04
C ILE A 141 -4.68 13.81 -11.10
N ILE A 142 -5.04 12.86 -11.97
CA ILE A 142 -6.43 12.39 -12.12
C ILE A 142 -6.95 11.83 -10.80
N GLU A 143 -6.14 11.04 -10.07
CA GLU A 143 -6.51 10.48 -8.77
C GLU A 143 -6.76 11.55 -7.71
N LYS A 144 -6.03 12.67 -7.74
CA LYS A 144 -6.24 13.79 -6.83
C LYS A 144 -7.47 14.64 -7.18
N GLU A 145 -7.84 14.71 -8.46
CA GLU A 145 -8.98 15.50 -8.93
C GLU A 145 -10.33 14.79 -8.73
N THR A 146 -10.34 13.45 -8.76
CA THR A 146 -11.60 12.71 -8.55
C THR A 146 -11.36 11.36 -7.85
N GLY A 147 -12.12 11.13 -6.76
CA GLY A 147 -12.24 9.83 -6.12
C GLY A 147 -13.31 8.92 -6.75
N VAL A 148 -14.04 9.40 -7.78
CA VAL A 148 -15.14 8.67 -8.41
C VAL A 148 -14.63 7.98 -9.68
N SER A 149 -14.69 6.64 -9.69
CA SER A 149 -14.16 5.84 -10.79
C SER A 149 -14.76 6.19 -12.15
N ASP A 150 -16.07 6.47 -12.19
CA ASP A 150 -16.79 6.74 -13.43
C ASP A 150 -16.45 8.11 -14.04
N GLU A 151 -15.96 9.06 -13.22
CA GLU A 151 -15.53 10.38 -13.66
C GLU A 151 -14.08 10.41 -14.17
N ARG A 152 -13.25 9.43 -13.82
CA ARG A 152 -11.82 9.40 -14.17
C ARG A 152 -11.56 9.58 -15.65
N ARG A 153 -12.39 8.99 -16.53
CA ARG A 153 -12.25 9.15 -17.99
C ARG A 153 -12.51 10.58 -18.45
N GLN A 154 -13.51 11.24 -17.86
CA GLN A 154 -13.87 12.61 -18.19
C GLN A 154 -12.77 13.57 -17.71
N VAL A 155 -12.30 13.42 -16.47
CA VAL A 155 -11.19 14.18 -15.92
C VAL A 155 -9.92 13.98 -16.76
N ALA A 156 -9.57 12.74 -17.09
CA ALA A 156 -8.43 12.42 -17.95
C ALA A 156 -8.52 13.13 -19.31
N SER A 157 -9.71 13.17 -19.94
CA SER A 157 -9.89 13.82 -21.24
C SER A 157 -9.61 15.32 -21.19
N VAL A 158 -9.93 15.99 -20.07
CA VAL A 158 -9.63 17.43 -19.89
C VAL A 158 -8.11 17.66 -19.88
N PHE A 159 -7.36 16.85 -19.13
CA PHE A 159 -5.90 17.01 -19.07
C PHE A 159 -5.22 16.63 -20.40
N VAL A 160 -5.66 15.55 -21.04
CA VAL A 160 -5.16 15.14 -22.37
C VAL A 160 -5.38 16.27 -23.39
N ASN A 161 -6.55 16.88 -23.42
CA ASN A 161 -6.85 18.00 -24.30
C ASN A 161 -5.97 19.24 -24.02
N ARG A 162 -5.74 19.56 -22.74
CA ARG A 162 -4.86 20.67 -22.35
C ARG A 162 -3.43 20.43 -22.79
N ILE A 163 -2.89 19.23 -22.63
CA ILE A 163 -1.53 18.87 -23.07
C ILE A 163 -1.41 18.99 -24.60
N ASN A 164 -2.45 18.61 -25.36
CA ASN A 164 -2.47 18.74 -26.82
C ASN A 164 -2.58 20.18 -27.32
N GLN A 165 -3.08 21.09 -26.52
CA GLN A 165 -3.26 22.50 -26.91
C GLN A 165 -2.04 23.38 -26.54
N GLY A 166 -1.15 22.90 -25.68
CA GLY A 166 0.04 23.63 -25.21
C GLY A 166 -0.25 24.47 -23.99
#